data_f310fa9457deb487b9fad7cfd80e5736
#
_entry.id   f310fa9457deb487b9fad7cfd80e5736
#
_cell.length_a   1.000
_cell.length_b   1.000
_cell.length_c   1.000
_cell.angle_alpha   90.00
_cell.angle_beta   90.00
_cell.angle_gamma   90.00
#
_symmetry.space_group_name_H-M   'P 1'
#
loop_
_entity.id
_entity.type
_entity.pdbx_description
1 polymer ?
#
loop_
_entity_poly.entity_id
_entity_poly.type
_entity_poly.pdbx_seq_one_letter_code
_entity_poly.pdbx_strand_id
1 'polypeptide(L)'
;MSKSALPALPAEPASAAVIDDRSSQAPAAWRFFTDGVMGGVSRGGMTAETAAGRPALCLRGEVRLDNNGGFIQMALELTAPPVGPWRGIELDVLGNGRRYGVHLRTADMTLPWQAWRASFTAPPVWHTVQLPFTAFTPYRHVGTLEAAAVRRIGVLALGEAMTAEVCVARVAWLR
;
A
#
# COMPACT_ATOMS: atom_id res chain seq x y z
N MET A 1 -22.42 37.33 29.59
CA MET A 1 -21.03 37.01 29.27
C MET A 1 -21.03 36.09 28.08
N SER A 2 -20.69 36.62 26.90
CA SER A 2 -20.59 35.86 25.67
C SER A 2 -19.30 35.04 25.70
N LYS A 3 -19.41 33.73 25.75
CA LYS A 3 -18.26 32.87 25.45
C LYS A 3 -18.05 32.94 23.95
N SER A 4 -17.03 33.68 23.52
CA SER A 4 -16.54 33.60 22.14
C SER A 4 -16.02 32.20 21.91
N ALA A 5 -16.79 31.39 21.19
CA ALA A 5 -16.28 30.12 20.67
C ALA A 5 -15.20 30.47 19.66
N LEU A 6 -13.96 30.00 19.88
CA LEU A 6 -12.92 30.05 18.87
C LEU A 6 -13.45 29.32 17.63
N PRO A 7 -13.32 29.90 16.43
CA PRO A 7 -13.69 29.17 15.23
C PRO A 7 -12.88 27.88 15.19
N ALA A 8 -13.57 26.78 14.97
CA ALA A 8 -12.91 25.51 14.71
C ALA A 8 -11.95 25.74 13.54
N LEU A 9 -10.67 25.33 13.70
CA LEU A 9 -9.74 25.30 12.59
C LEU A 9 -10.40 24.54 11.45
N PRO A 10 -10.35 25.05 10.22
CA PRO A 10 -10.88 24.31 9.10
C PRO A 10 -10.21 22.94 9.08
N ALA A 11 -11.02 21.88 9.05
CA ALA A 11 -10.51 20.56 8.84
C ALA A 11 -9.69 20.61 7.55
N GLU A 12 -8.42 20.18 7.61
CA GLU A 12 -7.64 20.05 6.40
C GLU A 12 -8.45 19.22 5.39
N PRO A 13 -8.48 19.64 4.12
CA PRO A 13 -9.25 18.91 3.15
C PRO A 13 -8.80 17.44 3.16
N ALA A 14 -9.75 16.52 3.28
CA ALA A 14 -9.50 15.08 3.26
C ALA A 14 -8.64 14.66 2.05
N SER A 15 -8.64 15.48 0.98
CA SER A 15 -7.82 15.34 -0.21
C SER A 15 -6.31 15.45 0.04
N ALA A 16 -5.85 16.15 1.10
CA ALA A 16 -4.41 16.30 1.37
C ALA A 16 -3.76 15.00 1.85
N ALA A 17 -4.53 14.12 2.49
CA ALA A 17 -4.05 12.80 2.94
C ALA A 17 -4.07 11.76 1.83
N VAL A 18 -4.90 11.94 0.80
CA VAL A 18 -5.10 10.95 -0.25
C VAL A 18 -3.91 10.93 -1.21
N ILE A 19 -3.35 9.74 -1.41
CA ILE A 19 -2.29 9.49 -2.39
C ILE A 19 -2.90 9.05 -3.72
N ASP A 20 -3.81 8.09 -3.67
CA ASP A 20 -4.58 7.60 -4.82
C ASP A 20 -5.93 7.09 -4.33
N ASP A 21 -7.02 7.58 -4.91
CA ASP A 21 -8.38 7.11 -4.65
C ASP A 21 -9.08 6.66 -5.95
N ARG A 22 -8.35 6.48 -7.01
CA ARG A 22 -8.81 6.10 -8.33
C ARG A 22 -9.70 7.16 -9.02
N SER A 23 -9.81 8.34 -8.45
CA SER A 23 -10.60 9.45 -9.03
C SER A 23 -9.77 10.35 -9.97
N SER A 24 -8.45 10.32 -9.84
CA SER A 24 -7.55 11.15 -10.64
C SER A 24 -7.54 10.70 -12.11
N GLN A 25 -7.58 11.67 -13.03
CA GLN A 25 -7.40 11.42 -14.45
C GLN A 25 -5.93 11.13 -14.82
N ALA A 26 -5.00 11.60 -14.02
CA ALA A 26 -3.61 11.20 -14.16
C ALA A 26 -3.44 9.81 -13.55
N PRO A 27 -2.99 8.82 -14.32
CA PRO A 27 -2.73 7.51 -13.72
C PRO A 27 -1.65 7.66 -12.66
N ALA A 28 -1.96 7.26 -11.43
CA ALA A 28 -0.92 7.06 -10.44
C ALA A 28 0.08 6.04 -10.98
N ALA A 29 1.36 6.20 -10.65
CA ALA A 29 2.42 5.36 -11.18
C ALA A 29 2.46 4.00 -10.49
N TRP A 30 1.44 3.18 -10.74
CA TRP A 30 1.38 1.80 -10.30
C TRP A 30 2.11 0.87 -11.25
N ARG A 31 2.81 -0.09 -10.70
CA ARG A 31 3.54 -1.11 -11.45
C ARG A 31 3.26 -2.49 -10.86
N PHE A 32 3.18 -3.49 -11.74
CA PHE A 32 3.07 -4.90 -11.35
C PHE A 32 4.39 -5.61 -11.57
N PHE A 33 4.80 -6.46 -10.62
CA PHE A 33 5.94 -7.33 -10.77
C PHE A 33 5.82 -8.58 -9.88
N THR A 34 6.59 -9.60 -10.20
CA THR A 34 6.59 -10.89 -9.53
C THR A 34 8.00 -11.32 -9.15
N ASP A 35 8.09 -12.46 -8.46
CA ASP A 35 9.34 -13.16 -8.20
C ASP A 35 10.07 -13.65 -9.46
N GLY A 36 9.46 -13.49 -10.63
CA GLY A 36 10.11 -13.76 -11.91
C GLY A 36 11.41 -12.98 -12.11
N VAL A 37 11.54 -11.80 -11.50
CA VAL A 37 12.79 -11.01 -11.47
C VAL A 37 13.93 -11.76 -10.75
N MET A 38 13.63 -12.77 -9.95
CA MET A 38 14.57 -13.60 -9.19
C MET A 38 14.59 -15.06 -9.68
N GLY A 39 13.92 -15.36 -10.79
CA GLY A 39 13.78 -16.73 -11.33
C GLY A 39 12.63 -17.53 -10.72
N GLY A 40 11.74 -16.92 -9.94
CA GLY A 40 10.53 -17.56 -9.43
C GLY A 40 9.48 -17.76 -10.52
N VAL A 41 8.41 -18.49 -10.20
CA VAL A 41 7.38 -18.92 -11.16
C VAL A 41 5.98 -18.43 -10.78
N SER A 42 5.83 -17.53 -9.82
CA SER A 42 4.54 -16.90 -9.50
C SER A 42 3.99 -16.13 -10.70
N ARG A 43 2.68 -16.17 -10.88
CA ARG A 43 1.99 -15.55 -12.02
C ARG A 43 0.82 -14.71 -11.56
N GLY A 44 0.54 -13.66 -12.30
CA GLY A 44 -0.62 -12.82 -12.02
C GLY A 44 -0.64 -11.55 -12.83
N GLY A 45 -1.45 -10.64 -12.39
CA GLY A 45 -1.62 -9.34 -13.02
C GLY A 45 -2.29 -8.33 -12.10
N MET A 46 -2.30 -7.11 -12.60
CA MET A 46 -2.91 -5.96 -11.96
C MET A 46 -3.92 -5.36 -12.94
N THR A 47 -5.16 -5.15 -12.51
CA THR A 47 -6.21 -4.58 -13.34
C THR A 47 -6.92 -3.44 -12.64
N ALA A 48 -7.18 -2.35 -13.40
CA ALA A 48 -8.07 -1.29 -12.97
C ALA A 48 -9.51 -1.68 -13.31
N GLU A 49 -10.38 -1.75 -12.31
CA GLU A 49 -11.75 -2.23 -12.47
C GLU A 49 -12.67 -1.64 -11.41
N THR A 50 -13.97 -1.85 -11.56
CA THR A 50 -14.95 -1.59 -10.50
C THR A 50 -15.17 -2.87 -9.71
N ALA A 51 -14.87 -2.83 -8.41
CA ALA A 51 -15.05 -3.96 -7.50
C ALA A 51 -16.03 -3.57 -6.39
N ALA A 52 -17.10 -4.34 -6.25
CA ALA A 52 -18.17 -4.09 -5.27
C ALA A 52 -18.58 -2.60 -5.21
N GLY A 53 -18.80 -1.99 -6.38
CA GLY A 53 -19.31 -0.63 -6.55
C GLY A 53 -18.27 0.49 -6.44
N ARG A 54 -16.98 0.17 -6.30
CA ARG A 54 -15.91 1.19 -6.20
C ARG A 54 -14.84 0.99 -7.28
N PRO A 55 -14.37 2.08 -7.92
CA PRO A 55 -13.17 2.00 -8.74
C PRO A 55 -11.99 1.51 -7.90
N ALA A 56 -11.29 0.52 -8.38
CA ALA A 56 -10.21 -0.13 -7.65
C ALA A 56 -9.09 -0.58 -8.57
N LEU A 57 -7.95 -0.87 -7.98
CA LEU A 57 -6.85 -1.57 -8.60
C LEU A 57 -6.72 -2.93 -7.95
N CYS A 58 -6.82 -3.99 -8.72
CA CYS A 58 -6.87 -5.36 -8.22
C CYS A 58 -5.65 -6.17 -8.61
N LEU A 59 -5.07 -6.84 -7.63
CA LEU A 59 -3.97 -7.78 -7.78
C LEU A 59 -4.54 -9.19 -7.71
N ARG A 60 -4.30 -10.00 -8.74
CA ARG A 60 -4.70 -11.41 -8.79
C ARG A 60 -3.59 -12.26 -9.32
N GLY A 61 -3.49 -13.47 -8.79
CA GLY A 61 -2.56 -14.45 -9.31
C GLY A 61 -2.28 -15.61 -8.39
N GLU A 62 -1.33 -16.43 -8.80
CA GLU A 62 -0.86 -17.59 -8.07
C GLU A 62 0.55 -17.33 -7.55
N VAL A 63 0.70 -17.32 -6.24
CA VAL A 63 2.00 -17.28 -5.60
C VAL A 63 2.53 -18.70 -5.46
N ARG A 64 3.76 -18.92 -5.94
CA ARG A 64 4.45 -20.20 -5.86
C ARG A 64 5.82 -20.00 -5.23
N LEU A 65 6.24 -20.99 -4.45
CA LEU A 65 7.50 -20.94 -3.70
C LEU A 65 8.68 -21.56 -4.44
N ASP A 66 8.45 -22.12 -5.63
CA ASP A 66 9.49 -22.73 -6.48
C ASP A 66 10.64 -21.75 -6.74
N ASN A 67 11.86 -22.25 -6.82
CA ASN A 67 13.07 -21.48 -7.11
C ASN A 67 13.35 -20.32 -6.15
N ASN A 68 13.02 -20.50 -4.87
CA ASN A 68 13.12 -19.46 -3.83
C ASN A 68 12.29 -18.21 -4.15
N GLY A 69 11.27 -18.34 -4.98
CA GLY A 69 10.28 -17.31 -5.26
C GLY A 69 9.27 -17.17 -4.13
N GLY A 70 8.15 -16.55 -4.39
CA GLY A 70 7.02 -16.48 -3.49
C GLY A 70 6.40 -15.12 -3.33
N PHE A 71 6.31 -14.31 -4.41
CA PHE A 71 5.51 -13.08 -4.35
C PHE A 71 4.94 -12.65 -5.70
N ILE A 72 3.80 -11.96 -5.63
CA ILE A 72 3.30 -11.04 -6.65
C ILE A 72 3.02 -9.70 -5.97
N GLN A 73 3.27 -8.61 -6.66
CA GLN A 73 3.19 -7.27 -6.08
C GLN A 73 2.67 -6.23 -7.06
N MET A 74 1.83 -5.32 -6.56
CA MET A 74 1.57 -4.04 -7.20
C MET A 74 2.13 -2.92 -6.31
N ALA A 75 2.80 -1.95 -6.91
CA ALA A 75 3.47 -0.90 -6.16
C ALA A 75 3.21 0.47 -6.76
N LEU A 76 2.96 1.43 -5.89
CA LEU A 76 2.74 2.83 -6.21
C LEU A 76 4.04 3.61 -5.98
N GLU A 77 4.58 4.22 -7.04
CA GLU A 77 5.72 5.11 -6.96
C GLU A 77 5.25 6.52 -6.56
N LEU A 78 5.91 7.11 -5.58
CA LEU A 78 5.62 8.48 -5.14
C LEU A 78 6.55 9.46 -5.83
N THR A 79 5.98 10.49 -6.45
CA THR A 79 6.72 11.50 -7.21
C THR A 79 7.25 12.64 -6.36
N ALA A 80 6.68 12.84 -5.17
CA ALA A 80 7.07 13.91 -4.27
C ALA A 80 6.94 13.46 -2.81
N PRO A 81 7.80 13.97 -1.90
CA PRO A 81 7.65 13.74 -0.48
C PRO A 81 6.32 14.32 0.02
N PRO A 82 5.62 13.62 0.92
CA PRO A 82 4.44 14.17 1.57
C PRO A 82 4.80 15.31 2.52
N VAL A 83 3.87 16.25 2.68
CA VAL A 83 3.98 17.33 3.66
C VAL A 83 2.88 17.14 4.70
N GLY A 84 3.25 17.07 5.96
CA GLY A 84 2.31 16.94 7.06
C GLY A 84 2.80 16.00 8.17
N PRO A 85 2.08 15.97 9.31
CA PRO A 85 2.44 15.15 10.45
C PRO A 85 1.92 13.71 10.30
N TRP A 86 2.30 13.05 9.22
CA TRP A 86 1.84 11.70 8.90
C TRP A 86 2.54 10.67 9.79
N ARG A 87 1.78 9.71 10.30
CA ARG A 87 2.28 8.66 11.20
C ARG A 87 2.06 7.24 10.67
N GLY A 88 1.57 7.11 9.46
CA GLY A 88 1.32 5.80 8.86
C GLY A 88 0.64 5.87 7.51
N ILE A 89 0.16 4.72 7.08
CA ILE A 89 -0.56 4.52 5.81
C ILE A 89 -1.97 4.00 6.12
N GLU A 90 -2.93 4.45 5.32
CA GLU A 90 -4.32 3.98 5.36
C GLU A 90 -4.70 3.43 3.99
N LEU A 91 -5.33 2.26 3.96
CA LEU A 91 -5.76 1.59 2.73
C LEU A 91 -7.22 1.21 2.82
N ASP A 92 -7.98 1.44 1.75
CA ASP A 92 -9.29 0.78 1.57
C ASP A 92 -9.09 -0.46 0.71
N VAL A 93 -9.42 -1.62 1.26
CA VAL A 93 -9.13 -2.94 0.69
C VAL A 93 -10.36 -3.82 0.63
N LEU A 94 -10.37 -4.72 -0.35
CA LEU A 94 -11.33 -5.78 -0.55
C LEU A 94 -10.58 -6.99 -1.05
N GLY A 95 -10.78 -8.16 -0.47
CA GLY A 95 -10.03 -9.34 -0.89
C GLY A 95 -10.77 -10.65 -0.67
N ASN A 96 -10.00 -11.71 -0.57
CA ASN A 96 -10.51 -13.08 -0.45
C ASN A 96 -10.32 -13.68 0.95
N GLY A 97 -10.15 -12.83 1.96
CA GLY A 97 -9.95 -13.25 3.35
C GLY A 97 -8.52 -13.68 3.70
N ARG A 98 -7.61 -13.59 2.73
CA ARG A 98 -6.20 -13.96 2.93
C ARG A 98 -5.41 -12.79 3.48
N ARG A 99 -4.20 -13.09 3.95
CA ARG A 99 -3.26 -12.11 4.48
C ARG A 99 -2.35 -11.60 3.36
N TYR A 100 -2.17 -10.27 3.33
CA TYR A 100 -1.33 -9.57 2.36
C TYR A 100 -0.32 -8.69 3.07
N GLY A 101 0.75 -8.35 2.36
CA GLY A 101 1.79 -7.47 2.88
C GLY A 101 1.68 -6.05 2.34
N VAL A 102 2.24 -5.12 3.12
CA VAL A 102 2.54 -3.76 2.67
C VAL A 102 4.03 -3.54 2.84
N HIS A 103 4.70 -3.17 1.75
CA HIS A 103 6.11 -2.82 1.76
C HIS A 103 6.27 -1.33 1.47
N LEU A 104 7.01 -0.64 2.33
CA LEU A 104 7.44 0.74 2.10
C LEU A 104 8.92 0.75 1.76
N ARG A 105 9.27 1.42 0.68
CA ARG A 105 10.66 1.70 0.33
C ARG A 105 10.94 3.18 0.55
N THR A 106 12.09 3.46 1.15
CA THR A 106 12.52 4.81 1.48
C THR A 106 13.70 5.24 0.62
N ALA A 107 13.94 6.55 0.55
CA ALA A 107 14.96 7.15 -0.31
C ALA A 107 16.38 6.68 -0.02
N ASP A 108 16.66 6.25 1.21
CA ASP A 108 17.96 5.76 1.66
C ASP A 108 18.24 4.28 1.34
N MET A 109 17.26 3.57 0.77
CA MET A 109 17.44 2.17 0.37
C MET A 109 18.18 2.07 -0.95
N THR A 110 19.18 1.20 -1.00
CA THR A 110 20.04 1.00 -2.18
C THR A 110 19.88 -0.35 -2.84
N LEU A 111 19.31 -1.33 -2.12
CA LEU A 111 19.18 -2.70 -2.58
C LEU A 111 17.70 -3.06 -2.79
N PRO A 112 17.34 -3.80 -3.85
CA PRO A 112 15.94 -4.02 -4.22
C PRO A 112 15.13 -4.83 -3.20
N TRP A 113 15.77 -5.60 -2.33
CA TRP A 113 15.10 -6.40 -1.30
C TRP A 113 14.89 -5.68 0.02
N GLN A 114 15.43 -4.49 0.20
CA GLN A 114 15.23 -3.69 1.41
C GLN A 114 13.82 -3.13 1.45
N ALA A 115 13.16 -3.20 2.59
CA ALA A 115 11.82 -2.65 2.78
C ALA A 115 11.49 -2.51 4.26
N TRP A 116 10.48 -1.67 4.55
CA TRP A 116 9.72 -1.70 5.78
C TRP A 116 8.45 -2.51 5.51
N ARG A 117 8.13 -3.47 6.38
CA ARG A 117 7.08 -4.47 6.15
C ARG A 117 6.01 -4.42 7.22
N ALA A 118 4.76 -4.44 6.79
CA ALA A 118 3.59 -4.69 7.61
C ALA A 118 2.65 -5.65 6.88
N SER A 119 1.59 -6.09 7.52
CA SER A 119 0.61 -6.99 6.92
C SER A 119 -0.80 -6.65 7.34
N PHE A 120 -1.78 -7.11 6.55
CA PHE A 120 -3.19 -6.98 6.83
C PHE A 120 -3.95 -8.18 6.25
N THR A 121 -5.16 -8.42 6.76
CA THR A 121 -6.10 -9.37 6.16
C THR A 121 -7.12 -8.60 5.34
N ALA A 122 -7.36 -9.04 4.10
CA ALA A 122 -8.32 -8.41 3.20
C ALA A 122 -9.65 -9.18 3.20
N PRO A 123 -10.68 -8.68 3.90
CA PRO A 123 -11.98 -9.35 3.95
C PRO A 123 -12.74 -9.24 2.62
N PRO A 124 -13.80 -10.04 2.40
CA PRO A 124 -14.59 -10.00 1.16
C PRO A 124 -15.60 -8.84 1.10
N VAL A 125 -15.36 -7.80 1.88
CA VAL A 125 -16.11 -6.54 1.91
C VAL A 125 -15.12 -5.39 2.00
N TRP A 126 -15.49 -4.21 1.50
CA TRP A 126 -14.62 -3.04 1.63
C TRP A 126 -14.33 -2.74 3.10
N HIS A 127 -13.06 -2.59 3.41
CA HIS A 127 -12.56 -2.38 4.76
C HIS A 127 -11.37 -1.40 4.73
N THR A 128 -11.34 -0.48 5.70
CA THR A 128 -10.24 0.45 5.86
C THR A 128 -9.22 -0.13 6.83
N VAL A 129 -7.99 -0.26 6.36
CA VAL A 129 -6.85 -0.73 7.15
C VAL A 129 -5.98 0.47 7.51
N GLN A 130 -5.67 0.62 8.79
CA GLN A 130 -4.75 1.64 9.28
C GLN A 130 -3.46 0.97 9.74
N LEU A 131 -2.34 1.38 9.14
CA LEU A 131 -1.01 0.87 9.43
C LEU A 131 -0.11 2.02 9.91
N PRO A 132 -0.06 2.29 11.21
CA PRO A 132 0.89 3.26 11.73
C PRO A 132 2.33 2.80 11.45
N PHE A 133 3.27 3.72 11.34
CA PHE A 133 4.67 3.36 11.07
C PHE A 133 5.24 2.42 12.11
N THR A 134 4.71 2.45 13.34
CA THR A 134 5.08 1.51 14.41
C THR A 134 4.66 0.06 14.13
N ALA A 135 3.74 -0.18 13.20
CA ALA A 135 3.35 -1.51 12.75
C ALA A 135 4.31 -2.12 11.73
N PHE A 136 5.25 -1.33 11.21
CA PHE A 136 6.23 -1.78 10.22
C PHE A 136 7.52 -2.22 10.90
N THR A 137 8.10 -3.31 10.39
CA THR A 137 9.43 -3.78 10.79
C THR A 137 10.40 -3.66 9.64
N PRO A 138 11.65 -3.27 9.90
CA PRO A 138 12.65 -3.18 8.84
C PRO A 138 13.07 -4.58 8.38
N TYR A 139 13.24 -4.74 7.08
CA TYR A 139 13.77 -5.94 6.47
C TYR A 139 15.08 -5.60 5.75
N ARG A 140 16.19 -6.18 6.24
CA ARG A 140 17.55 -5.95 5.72
C ARG A 140 17.88 -4.45 5.58
N HIS A 141 17.41 -3.67 6.55
CA HIS A 141 17.56 -2.23 6.59
C HIS A 141 17.66 -1.78 8.04
N VAL A 142 18.32 -0.65 8.25
CA VAL A 142 18.51 -0.01 9.56
C VAL A 142 18.10 1.45 9.42
N GLY A 143 17.47 2.00 10.44
CA GLY A 143 17.09 3.40 10.48
C GLY A 143 15.70 3.61 11.07
N THR A 144 15.16 4.81 10.89
CA THR A 144 13.83 5.22 11.33
C THR A 144 12.93 5.42 10.13
N LEU A 145 11.71 4.92 10.20
CA LEU A 145 10.71 5.12 9.16
C LEU A 145 10.04 6.47 9.32
N GLU A 146 10.23 7.34 8.34
CA GLU A 146 9.64 8.67 8.27
C GLU A 146 8.86 8.85 6.97
N ALA A 147 7.70 9.50 7.03
CA ALA A 147 6.83 9.72 5.88
C ALA A 147 7.57 10.43 4.73
N ALA A 148 8.38 11.45 5.05
CA ALA A 148 9.11 12.23 4.05
C ALA A 148 10.12 11.40 3.24
N ALA A 149 10.55 10.25 3.76
CA ALA A 149 11.49 9.38 3.09
C ALA A 149 10.82 8.32 2.21
N VAL A 150 9.51 8.08 2.33
CA VAL A 150 8.80 7.05 1.59
C VAL A 150 8.75 7.41 0.10
N ARG A 151 9.15 6.45 -0.76
CA ARG A 151 9.19 6.60 -2.23
C ARG A 151 8.32 5.59 -2.96
N ARG A 152 8.00 4.48 -2.31
CA ARG A 152 7.16 3.42 -2.90
C ARG A 152 6.31 2.78 -1.83
N ILE A 153 5.05 2.51 -2.19
CA ILE A 153 4.11 1.75 -1.36
C ILE A 153 3.68 0.53 -2.18
N GLY A 154 4.02 -0.66 -1.69
CA GLY A 154 3.69 -1.92 -2.34
C GLY A 154 2.62 -2.69 -1.58
N VAL A 155 1.71 -3.31 -2.30
CA VAL A 155 0.74 -4.30 -1.80
C VAL A 155 1.05 -5.62 -2.46
N LEU A 156 1.26 -6.67 -1.68
CA LEU A 156 1.75 -7.93 -2.19
C LEU A 156 1.22 -9.15 -1.45
N ALA A 157 1.17 -10.26 -2.18
CA ALA A 157 1.04 -11.59 -1.63
C ALA A 157 2.43 -12.21 -1.57
N LEU A 158 2.84 -12.69 -0.42
CA LEU A 158 4.22 -13.03 -0.13
C LEU A 158 4.32 -14.19 0.84
N GLY A 159 5.28 -15.08 0.58
CA GLY A 159 5.80 -16.03 1.58
C GLY A 159 5.01 -17.31 1.75
N GLU A 160 3.89 -17.49 1.06
CA GLU A 160 3.15 -18.75 1.04
C GLU A 160 2.57 -19.01 -0.36
N ALA A 161 2.42 -20.28 -0.72
CA ALA A 161 1.73 -20.65 -1.94
C ALA A 161 0.23 -20.39 -1.77
N MET A 162 -0.33 -19.52 -2.62
CA MET A 162 -1.73 -19.12 -2.50
C MET A 162 -2.28 -18.56 -3.79
N THR A 163 -3.61 -18.62 -3.92
CA THR A 163 -4.34 -17.80 -4.88
C THR A 163 -4.58 -16.45 -4.26
N ALA A 164 -4.02 -15.41 -4.84
CA ALA A 164 -4.14 -14.05 -4.38
C ALA A 164 -5.26 -13.31 -5.10
N GLU A 165 -6.06 -12.55 -4.35
CA GLU A 165 -7.04 -11.62 -4.87
C GLU A 165 -7.24 -10.50 -3.85
N VAL A 166 -6.74 -9.31 -4.17
CA VAL A 166 -6.91 -8.13 -3.32
C VAL A 166 -7.05 -6.88 -4.18
N CYS A 167 -8.06 -6.08 -3.87
CA CYS A 167 -8.34 -4.81 -4.53
C CYS A 167 -8.10 -3.66 -3.58
N VAL A 168 -7.56 -2.56 -4.10
CA VAL A 168 -7.31 -1.33 -3.36
C VAL A 168 -8.06 -0.19 -4.05
N ALA A 169 -8.93 0.48 -3.33
CA ALA A 169 -9.70 1.62 -3.84
C ALA A 169 -9.12 2.97 -3.38
N ARG A 170 -8.33 2.97 -2.32
CA ARG A 170 -7.77 4.19 -1.76
C ARG A 170 -6.48 3.89 -1.01
N VAL A 171 -5.47 4.72 -1.26
CA VAL A 171 -4.23 4.78 -0.49
C VAL A 171 -4.09 6.20 0.04
N ALA A 172 -3.86 6.34 1.32
CA ALA A 172 -3.73 7.64 1.96
C ALA A 172 -2.68 7.61 3.07
N TRP A 173 -2.21 8.79 3.44
CA TRP A 173 -1.42 8.96 4.65
C TRP A 173 -2.34 8.91 5.87
N LEU A 174 -1.87 8.27 6.92
CA LEU A 174 -2.54 8.22 8.21
C LEU A 174 -2.02 9.35 9.10
N ARG A 175 -2.95 10.11 9.67
CA ARG A 175 -2.64 11.21 10.56
C ARG A 175 -2.66 10.78 12.03
#